data_481e99164ee3d46a5ac4e03b88d8a03c
#
_entry.id   481e99164ee3d46a5ac4e03b88d8a03c
#
_cell.length_a   1.000
_cell.length_b   1.000
_cell.length_c   1.000
_cell.angle_alpha   90.00
_cell.angle_beta   90.00
_cell.angle_gamma   90.00
#
_symmetry.space_group_name_H-M   'P 1'
#
loop_
_entity.id
_entity.type
_entity.pdbx_description
1 polymer ?
#
loop_
_entity_poly.entity_id
_entity_poly.type
_entity_poly.pdbx_seq_one_letter_code
_entity_poly.pdbx_strand_id
1 'polypeptide(L)'
;VTAHASWQHGPVQLWLRPHRHGERGEPQARQLLGRALGMDPENVPLQRDARGRPWLRPALPNRDAGWSHSGEYLLVGLGEGVRLGVDLERIRPRPRLLEIAHRFFHPDEIALLIALEPAPQQALFFRLWCAKEALLKAYGHGLSFGLHRLAYAPAPDGALQLQWCDPELGLAAHWQLHEWWAAPECRAALAFYPLAAE
;
A
#
# COMPACT_ATOMS: atom_id res chain seq x y z
N VAL A 1 0.49 14.55 -19.84
CA VAL A 1 -0.67 14.88 -18.98
C VAL A 1 -0.29 14.50 -17.56
N THR A 2 -0.02 15.50 -16.73
CA THR A 2 0.34 15.31 -15.33
C THR A 2 -0.91 14.88 -14.56
N ALA A 3 -0.99 13.61 -14.16
CA ALA A 3 -2.12 13.10 -13.42
C ALA A 3 -2.11 13.64 -11.99
N HIS A 4 -3.01 14.58 -11.71
CA HIS A 4 -3.40 14.96 -10.37
C HIS A 4 -4.72 14.26 -10.07
N ALA A 5 -4.70 13.22 -9.24
CA ALA A 5 -5.90 12.50 -8.87
C ALA A 5 -6.03 12.41 -7.34
N SER A 6 -7.25 12.26 -6.88
CA SER A 6 -7.56 12.01 -5.47
C SER A 6 -8.72 11.05 -5.34
N TRP A 7 -8.72 10.28 -4.26
CA TRP A 7 -9.76 9.31 -3.93
C TRP A 7 -10.10 9.37 -2.46
N GLN A 8 -11.29 8.87 -2.14
CA GLN A 8 -11.72 8.60 -0.77
C GLN A 8 -12.11 7.12 -0.69
N HIS A 9 -11.42 6.35 0.13
CA HIS A 9 -11.75 4.96 0.43
C HIS A 9 -12.01 4.81 1.93
N GLY A 10 -13.29 4.73 2.29
CA GLY A 10 -13.69 4.72 3.69
C GLY A 10 -13.11 5.94 4.44
N PRO A 11 -12.38 5.74 5.56
CA PRO A 11 -11.81 6.83 6.35
C PRO A 11 -10.49 7.39 5.80
N VAL A 12 -10.05 6.96 4.61
CA VAL A 12 -8.75 7.32 4.04
C VAL A 12 -8.89 8.22 2.82
N GLN A 13 -8.27 9.39 2.87
CA GLN A 13 -8.05 10.26 1.71
C GLN A 13 -6.72 9.92 1.04
N LEU A 14 -6.70 9.95 -0.29
CA LEU A 14 -5.56 9.58 -1.11
C LEU A 14 -5.30 10.64 -2.19
N TRP A 15 -4.03 10.90 -2.47
CA TRP A 15 -3.60 11.83 -3.51
C TRP A 15 -2.48 11.20 -4.34
N LEU A 16 -2.65 11.20 -5.66
CA LEU A 16 -1.59 10.91 -6.63
C LEU A 16 -1.03 12.21 -7.17
N ARG A 17 0.28 12.32 -7.19
CA ARG A 17 0.98 13.50 -7.72
C ARG A 17 2.17 13.09 -8.56
N PRO A 18 2.57 13.91 -9.53
CA PRO A 18 3.84 13.74 -10.22
C PRO A 18 5.00 13.73 -9.24
N HIS A 19 5.94 12.85 -9.47
CA HIS A 19 7.12 12.68 -8.62
C HIS A 19 8.36 12.47 -9.49
N ARG A 20 9.46 13.12 -9.17
CA ARG A 20 10.72 12.95 -9.90
C ARG A 20 11.47 11.73 -9.37
N HIS A 21 11.90 10.91 -10.29
CA HIS A 21 12.71 9.74 -9.95
C HIS A 21 13.99 10.16 -9.18
N GLY A 22 14.27 9.45 -8.09
CA GLY A 22 15.43 9.71 -7.23
C GLY A 22 15.22 10.78 -6.15
N GLU A 23 14.11 11.51 -6.17
CA GLU A 23 13.75 12.43 -5.08
C GLU A 23 13.09 11.66 -3.90
N ARG A 24 13.20 12.22 -2.70
CA ARG A 24 12.49 11.69 -1.52
C ARG A 24 11.03 12.11 -1.57
N GLY A 25 10.11 11.16 -1.33
CA GLY A 25 8.68 11.46 -1.32
C GLY A 25 8.20 12.26 -0.10
N GLU A 26 8.95 12.28 1.01
CA GLU A 26 8.52 12.92 2.26
C GLU A 26 8.24 14.43 2.14
N PRO A 27 9.07 15.27 1.49
CA PRO A 27 8.77 16.70 1.37
C PRO A 27 7.44 16.95 0.66
N GLN A 28 7.15 16.21 -0.39
CA GLN A 28 5.91 16.31 -1.13
C GLN A 28 4.71 15.75 -0.34
N ALA A 29 4.92 14.66 0.41
CA ALA A 29 3.93 14.10 1.32
C ALA A 29 3.57 15.12 2.41
N ARG A 30 4.55 15.79 3.03
CA ARG A 30 4.32 16.85 4.03
C ARG A 30 3.48 18.00 3.48
N GLN A 31 3.68 18.41 2.23
CA GLN A 31 2.87 19.45 1.60
C GLN A 31 1.39 19.04 1.48
N LEU A 32 1.13 17.80 1.09
CA LEU A 32 -0.24 17.27 0.96
C LEU A 32 -0.90 17.09 2.33
N LEU A 33 -0.19 16.48 3.27
CA LEU A 33 -0.66 16.27 4.63
C LEU A 33 -0.90 17.60 5.35
N GLY A 34 0.00 18.57 5.22
CA GLY A 34 -0.16 19.90 5.80
C GLY A 34 -1.42 20.60 5.31
N ARG A 35 -1.68 20.57 4.00
CA ARG A 35 -2.92 21.11 3.41
C ARG A 35 -4.17 20.43 3.97
N ALA A 36 -4.15 19.09 4.07
CA ALA A 36 -5.28 18.31 4.56
C ALA A 36 -5.53 18.51 6.07
N LEU A 37 -4.47 18.74 6.83
CA LEU A 37 -4.51 18.96 8.28
C LEU A 37 -4.65 20.45 8.68
N GLY A 38 -4.61 21.39 7.72
CA GLY A 38 -4.70 22.83 7.99
C GLY A 38 -3.47 23.40 8.68
N MET A 39 -2.27 22.87 8.40
CA MET A 39 -1.01 23.30 9.00
C MET A 39 0.11 23.43 7.97
N ASP A 40 1.15 24.18 8.33
CA ASP A 40 2.34 24.28 7.48
C ASP A 40 3.03 22.92 7.32
N PRO A 41 3.59 22.59 6.14
CA PRO A 41 4.23 21.31 5.88
C PRO A 41 5.35 20.95 6.86
N GLU A 42 6.11 21.91 7.32
CA GLU A 42 7.18 21.74 8.30
C GLU A 42 6.66 21.44 9.71
N ASN A 43 5.45 21.87 10.03
CA ASN A 43 4.78 21.64 11.31
C ASN A 43 3.99 20.32 11.35
N VAL A 44 3.86 19.59 10.25
CA VAL A 44 3.24 18.26 10.25
C VAL A 44 4.04 17.36 11.21
N PRO A 45 3.41 16.82 12.29
CA PRO A 45 4.11 16.11 13.36
C PRO A 45 4.49 14.69 12.94
N LEU A 46 5.16 14.56 11.81
CA LEU A 46 5.55 13.32 11.19
C LEU A 46 6.82 12.78 11.86
N GLN A 47 6.72 11.63 12.47
CA GLN A 47 7.82 10.89 13.08
C GLN A 47 8.07 9.59 12.31
N ARG A 48 9.15 8.91 12.64
CA ARG A 48 9.44 7.57 12.13
C ARG A 48 9.61 6.61 13.29
N ASP A 49 9.00 5.44 13.16
CA ASP A 49 9.24 4.36 14.11
C ASP A 49 10.64 3.76 13.95
N ALA A 50 10.98 2.80 14.80
CA ALA A 50 12.30 2.14 14.79
C ALA A 50 12.64 1.44 13.45
N ARG A 51 11.64 1.19 12.60
CA ARG A 51 11.78 0.57 11.27
C ARG A 51 11.67 1.57 10.12
N GLY A 52 11.52 2.87 10.45
CA GLY A 52 11.45 3.94 9.47
C GLY A 52 10.06 4.21 8.89
N ARG A 53 8.99 3.54 9.38
CA ARG A 53 7.61 3.82 8.99
C ARG A 53 7.23 5.22 9.45
N PRO A 54 6.66 6.07 8.57
CA PRO A 54 6.11 7.36 8.97
C PRO A 54 4.84 7.18 9.81
N TRP A 55 4.64 8.03 10.81
CA TRP A 55 3.45 8.09 11.62
C TRP A 55 3.22 9.49 12.21
N LEU A 56 1.99 9.79 12.58
CA LEU A 56 1.59 11.10 13.11
C LEU A 56 1.39 11.10 14.64
N ARG A 57 1.48 9.94 15.29
CA ARG A 57 1.39 9.79 16.74
C ARG A 57 2.69 10.24 17.44
N PRO A 58 2.66 10.67 18.69
CA PRO A 58 1.46 10.81 19.55
C PRO A 58 0.68 12.10 19.32
N ALA A 59 1.19 13.05 18.54
CA ALA A 59 0.58 14.38 18.40
C ALA A 59 -0.83 14.35 17.75
N LEU A 60 -1.06 13.40 16.84
CA LEU A 60 -2.36 13.17 16.19
C LEU A 60 -2.77 11.69 16.35
N PRO A 61 -3.25 11.27 17.54
CA PRO A 61 -3.43 9.85 17.87
C PRO A 61 -4.43 9.13 16.95
N ASN A 62 -5.44 9.82 16.45
CA ASN A 62 -6.46 9.26 15.56
C ASN A 62 -6.12 9.41 14.07
N ARG A 63 -4.94 9.91 13.73
CA ARG A 63 -4.50 10.08 12.35
C ARG A 63 -3.32 9.18 12.03
N ASP A 64 -3.32 8.65 10.83
CA ASP A 64 -2.20 7.89 10.30
C ASP A 64 -1.94 8.31 8.85
N ALA A 65 -0.68 8.19 8.41
CA ALA A 65 -0.28 8.57 7.07
C ALA A 65 0.74 7.60 6.50
N GLY A 66 0.74 7.47 5.19
CA GLY A 66 1.71 6.67 4.47
C GLY A 66 1.85 7.14 3.03
N TRP A 67 2.93 6.76 2.37
CA TRP A 67 3.14 7.03 0.96
C TRP A 67 3.97 5.95 0.28
N SER A 68 3.81 5.87 -1.03
CA SER A 68 4.62 5.04 -1.92
C SER A 68 4.86 5.78 -3.22
N HIS A 69 5.99 5.53 -3.87
CA HIS A 69 6.28 6.10 -5.17
C HIS A 69 6.75 5.02 -6.15
N SER A 70 6.34 5.13 -7.39
CA SER A 70 6.78 4.26 -8.47
C SER A 70 6.72 5.01 -9.81
N GLY A 71 7.76 4.87 -10.61
CA GLY A 71 7.89 5.63 -11.85
C GLY A 71 7.91 7.14 -11.58
N GLU A 72 6.96 7.85 -12.17
CA GLU A 72 6.84 9.31 -12.11
C GLU A 72 5.72 9.77 -11.15
N TYR A 73 5.30 8.91 -10.22
CA TYR A 73 4.19 9.21 -9.32
C TYR A 73 4.50 8.92 -7.87
N LEU A 74 3.92 9.76 -7.00
CA LEU A 74 3.82 9.58 -5.57
C LEU A 74 2.36 9.44 -5.17
N LEU A 75 2.03 8.39 -4.43
CA LEU A 75 0.73 8.19 -3.79
C LEU A 75 0.88 8.47 -2.31
N VAL A 76 0.04 9.35 -1.77
CA VAL A 76 0.00 9.70 -0.34
C VAL A 76 -1.38 9.39 0.20
N GLY A 77 -1.44 8.81 1.40
CA GLY A 77 -2.67 8.53 2.13
C GLY A 77 -2.69 9.19 3.50
N LEU A 78 -3.85 9.70 3.91
CA LEU A 78 -4.16 10.19 5.25
C LEU A 78 -5.44 9.52 5.73
N GLY A 79 -5.38 8.83 6.85
CA GLY A 79 -6.50 8.13 7.48
C GLY A 79 -6.89 8.70 8.83
N GLU A 80 -8.16 8.51 9.20
CA GLU A 80 -8.69 8.83 10.52
C GLU A 80 -9.28 7.59 11.18
N GLY A 81 -8.90 7.32 12.44
CA GLY A 81 -9.36 6.14 13.19
C GLY A 81 -8.85 4.81 12.64
N VAL A 82 -7.89 4.83 11.76
CA VAL A 82 -7.30 3.64 11.13
C VAL A 82 -5.78 3.71 11.09
N ARG A 83 -5.16 2.55 11.01
CA ARG A 83 -3.76 2.40 10.61
C ARG A 83 -3.73 1.98 9.15
N LEU A 84 -2.94 2.67 8.34
CA LEU A 84 -2.95 2.48 6.90
C LEU A 84 -1.55 2.26 6.30
N GLY A 85 -1.53 1.63 5.15
CA GLY A 85 -0.39 1.60 4.26
C GLY A 85 -0.85 1.67 2.81
N VAL A 86 -0.06 2.31 1.99
CA VAL A 86 -0.30 2.42 0.56
C VAL A 86 0.88 1.87 -0.21
N ASP A 87 0.60 1.26 -1.34
CA ASP A 87 1.61 0.89 -2.31
C ASP A 87 1.22 1.32 -3.71
N LEU A 88 2.24 1.61 -4.52
CA LEU A 88 2.11 2.02 -5.91
C LEU A 88 3.17 1.31 -6.73
N GLU A 89 2.76 0.64 -7.81
CA GLU A 89 3.66 -0.08 -8.68
C GLU A 89 3.42 0.24 -10.16
N ARG A 90 4.46 0.69 -10.83
CA ARG A 90 4.43 0.76 -12.29
C ARG A 90 4.59 -0.64 -12.88
N ILE A 91 3.59 -1.06 -13.64
CA ILE A 91 3.59 -2.34 -14.32
C ILE A 91 4.57 -2.31 -15.47
N ARG A 92 5.51 -3.24 -15.47
CA ARG A 92 6.53 -3.43 -16.50
C ARG A 92 6.83 -4.92 -16.66
N PRO A 93 7.31 -5.36 -17.81
CA PRO A 93 7.71 -6.77 -17.98
C PRO A 93 8.66 -7.23 -16.87
N ARG A 94 8.36 -8.38 -16.26
CA ARG A 94 9.16 -9.01 -15.21
C ARG A 94 9.59 -10.39 -15.66
N PRO A 95 10.75 -10.56 -16.34
CA PRO A 95 11.18 -11.85 -16.89
C PRO A 95 11.29 -12.97 -15.86
N ARG A 96 11.56 -12.65 -14.59
CA ARG A 96 11.71 -13.62 -13.49
C ARG A 96 10.56 -13.56 -12.49
N LEU A 97 9.35 -13.29 -12.98
CA LEU A 97 8.18 -13.10 -12.13
C LEU A 97 7.93 -14.29 -11.20
N LEU A 98 7.93 -15.51 -11.74
CA LEU A 98 7.71 -16.72 -10.94
C LEU A 98 8.85 -17.00 -9.94
N GLU A 99 10.11 -16.72 -10.30
CA GLU A 99 11.23 -16.83 -9.35
C GLU A 99 11.05 -15.90 -8.16
N ILE A 100 10.57 -14.66 -8.42
CA ILE A 100 10.27 -13.68 -7.37
C ILE A 100 9.09 -14.17 -6.53
N ALA A 101 8.02 -14.67 -7.16
CA ALA A 101 6.88 -15.22 -6.46
C ALA A 101 7.28 -16.40 -5.57
N HIS A 102 8.05 -17.35 -6.07
CA HIS A 102 8.56 -18.48 -5.28
C HIS A 102 9.40 -18.06 -4.06
N ARG A 103 10.09 -16.93 -4.16
CA ARG A 103 10.92 -16.42 -3.06
C ARG A 103 10.11 -15.69 -1.99
N PHE A 104 9.02 -15.03 -2.35
CA PHE A 104 8.37 -14.05 -1.49
C PHE A 104 6.90 -14.32 -1.21
N PHE A 105 6.18 -15.06 -2.06
CA PHE A 105 4.74 -15.24 -1.95
C PHE A 105 4.34 -16.49 -1.19
N HIS A 106 3.09 -16.52 -0.74
CA HIS A 106 2.52 -17.72 -0.13
C HIS A 106 2.35 -18.84 -1.18
N PRO A 107 2.51 -20.13 -0.82
CA PRO A 107 2.36 -21.24 -1.77
C PRO A 107 1.04 -21.22 -2.56
N ASP A 108 -0.07 -20.88 -1.95
CA ASP A 108 -1.38 -20.81 -2.62
C ASP A 108 -1.40 -19.74 -3.73
N GLU A 109 -0.77 -18.60 -3.51
CA GLU A 109 -0.66 -17.53 -4.52
C GLU A 109 0.26 -17.92 -5.67
N ILE A 110 1.33 -18.67 -5.37
CA ILE A 110 2.22 -19.23 -6.39
C ILE A 110 1.44 -20.20 -7.28
N ALA A 111 0.62 -21.07 -6.68
CA ALA A 111 -0.24 -22.01 -7.41
C ALA A 111 -1.21 -21.26 -8.34
N LEU A 112 -1.84 -20.18 -7.87
CA LEU A 112 -2.70 -19.32 -8.70
C LEU A 112 -1.95 -18.70 -9.88
N LEU A 113 -0.73 -18.20 -9.63
CA LEU A 113 0.08 -17.59 -10.68
C LEU A 113 0.51 -18.60 -11.75
N ILE A 114 0.93 -19.82 -11.35
CA ILE A 114 1.36 -20.88 -12.29
C ILE A 114 0.23 -21.32 -13.21
N ALA A 115 -1.02 -21.28 -12.73
CA ALA A 115 -2.20 -21.67 -13.49
C ALA A 115 -2.62 -20.67 -14.58
N LEU A 116 -1.98 -19.49 -14.66
CA LEU A 116 -2.36 -18.41 -15.54
C LEU A 116 -1.42 -18.28 -16.74
N GLU A 117 -1.98 -17.85 -17.87
CA GLU A 117 -1.21 -17.39 -19.03
C GLU A 117 -0.39 -16.13 -18.71
N PRO A 118 0.68 -15.83 -19.47
CA PRO A 118 1.64 -14.76 -19.12
C PRO A 118 1.03 -13.39 -18.82
N ALA A 119 0.03 -12.94 -19.58
CA ALA A 119 -0.54 -11.61 -19.36
C ALA A 119 -1.39 -11.52 -18.09
N PRO A 120 -2.39 -12.41 -17.83
CA PRO A 120 -3.11 -12.43 -16.55
C PRO A 120 -2.21 -12.80 -15.36
N GLN A 121 -1.17 -13.64 -15.57
CA GLN A 121 -0.18 -13.96 -14.54
C GLN A 121 0.55 -12.70 -14.07
N GLN A 122 1.06 -11.89 -15.00
CA GLN A 122 1.72 -10.63 -14.66
C GLN A 122 0.76 -9.65 -13.97
N ALA A 123 -0.48 -9.55 -14.44
CA ALA A 123 -1.49 -8.69 -13.84
C ALA A 123 -1.78 -9.10 -12.38
N LEU A 124 -1.98 -10.40 -12.12
CA LEU A 124 -2.21 -10.91 -10.76
C LEU A 124 -0.99 -10.73 -9.87
N PHE A 125 0.22 -10.96 -10.39
CA PHE A 125 1.45 -10.77 -9.63
C PHE A 125 1.57 -9.34 -9.07
N PHE A 126 1.35 -8.31 -9.89
CA PHE A 126 1.44 -6.93 -9.43
C PHE A 126 0.31 -6.56 -8.47
N ARG A 127 -0.88 -7.11 -8.63
CA ARG A 127 -1.99 -6.95 -7.67
C ARG A 127 -1.60 -7.52 -6.30
N LEU A 128 -1.12 -8.76 -6.26
CA LEU A 128 -0.67 -9.42 -5.03
C LEU A 128 0.48 -8.65 -4.39
N TRP A 129 1.46 -8.23 -5.20
CA TRP A 129 2.60 -7.46 -4.71
C TRP A 129 2.16 -6.17 -4.03
N CYS A 130 1.37 -5.33 -4.73
CA CYS A 130 0.85 -4.08 -4.17
C CYS A 130 0.03 -4.29 -2.89
N ALA A 131 -0.87 -5.28 -2.88
CA ALA A 131 -1.71 -5.57 -1.72
C ALA A 131 -0.88 -5.97 -0.50
N LYS A 132 0.11 -6.85 -0.68
CA LYS A 132 1.00 -7.30 0.39
C LYS A 132 1.89 -6.19 0.93
N GLU A 133 2.51 -5.41 0.04
CA GLU A 133 3.33 -4.26 0.43
C GLU A 133 2.50 -3.21 1.18
N ALA A 134 1.28 -2.91 0.71
CA ALA A 134 0.40 -1.97 1.39
C ALA A 134 0.07 -2.45 2.82
N LEU A 135 -0.26 -3.73 3.00
CA LEU A 135 -0.55 -4.29 4.32
C LEU A 135 0.67 -4.24 5.24
N LEU A 136 1.82 -4.67 4.77
CA LEU A 136 3.05 -4.66 5.58
C LEU A 136 3.52 -3.24 5.91
N LYS A 137 3.32 -2.27 5.01
CA LYS A 137 3.55 -0.84 5.31
C LYS A 137 2.59 -0.32 6.39
N ALA A 138 1.32 -0.72 6.37
CA ALA A 138 0.37 -0.40 7.43
C ALA A 138 0.82 -0.99 8.77
N TYR A 139 1.25 -2.22 8.78
CA TYR A 139 1.74 -2.90 9.99
C TYR A 139 3.06 -2.29 10.51
N GLY A 140 3.85 -1.64 9.65
CA GLY A 140 5.14 -1.04 10.02
C GLY A 140 6.32 -1.99 9.85
N HIS A 141 6.11 -3.08 9.13
CA HIS A 141 7.17 -3.96 8.66
C HIS A 141 7.27 -3.87 7.13
N GLY A 142 8.47 -3.86 6.60
CA GLY A 142 8.69 -3.99 5.18
C GLY A 142 8.85 -5.46 4.76
N LEU A 143 9.51 -5.68 3.63
CA LEU A 143 9.83 -7.01 3.09
C LEU A 143 10.49 -7.97 4.10
N SER A 144 11.16 -7.44 5.11
CA SER A 144 11.82 -8.23 6.18
C SER A 144 10.85 -9.05 7.04
N PHE A 145 9.56 -8.66 7.11
CA PHE A 145 8.54 -9.48 7.76
C PHE A 145 8.27 -10.78 6.99
N GLY A 146 8.32 -10.72 5.67
CA GLY A 146 8.06 -11.82 4.76
C GLY A 146 6.65 -11.75 4.16
N LEU A 147 6.60 -11.49 2.85
CA LEU A 147 5.33 -11.44 2.10
C LEU A 147 4.59 -12.79 2.10
N HIS A 148 5.29 -13.92 2.34
CA HIS A 148 4.68 -15.25 2.44
C HIS A 148 3.84 -15.46 3.70
N ARG A 149 3.94 -14.55 4.68
CA ARG A 149 3.18 -14.61 5.95
C ARG A 149 1.75 -14.04 5.83
N LEU A 150 1.29 -13.79 4.62
CA LEU A 150 -0.10 -13.45 4.32
C LEU A 150 -0.46 -13.98 2.93
N ALA A 151 -1.72 -14.33 2.72
CA ALA A 151 -2.21 -14.91 1.48
C ALA A 151 -3.50 -14.22 1.02
N TYR A 152 -3.49 -13.74 -0.23
CA TYR A 152 -4.65 -13.21 -0.92
C TYR A 152 -5.15 -14.17 -1.98
N ALA A 153 -6.45 -14.15 -2.24
CA ALA A 153 -7.04 -14.80 -3.41
C ALA A 153 -8.10 -13.92 -4.05
N PRO A 154 -8.33 -14.04 -5.38
CA PRO A 154 -9.45 -13.38 -6.03
C PRO A 154 -10.79 -13.93 -5.51
N ALA A 155 -11.70 -13.02 -5.15
CA ALA A 155 -13.10 -13.34 -4.85
C ALA A 155 -13.89 -13.51 -6.16
N PRO A 156 -15.17 -13.97 -6.10
CA PRO A 156 -16.01 -14.15 -7.29
C PRO A 156 -16.21 -12.88 -8.13
N ASP A 157 -16.15 -11.70 -7.52
CA ASP A 157 -16.21 -10.40 -8.19
C ASP A 157 -14.86 -9.94 -8.76
N GLY A 158 -13.82 -10.75 -8.57
CA GLY A 158 -12.46 -10.48 -9.01
C GLY A 158 -11.64 -9.61 -8.06
N ALA A 159 -12.18 -9.05 -6.98
CA ALA A 159 -11.42 -8.32 -5.98
C ALA A 159 -10.48 -9.25 -5.19
N LEU A 160 -9.33 -8.76 -4.77
CA LEU A 160 -8.47 -9.53 -3.88
C LEU A 160 -9.01 -9.49 -2.45
N GLN A 161 -9.06 -10.64 -1.82
CA GLN A 161 -9.42 -10.80 -0.40
C GLN A 161 -8.28 -11.47 0.36
N LEU A 162 -7.97 -10.95 1.55
CA LEU A 162 -7.04 -11.57 2.47
C LEU A 162 -7.68 -12.83 3.05
N GLN A 163 -7.14 -13.99 2.66
CA GLN A 163 -7.66 -15.30 3.10
C GLN A 163 -7.04 -15.71 4.43
N TRP A 164 -5.78 -15.38 4.59
CA TRP A 164 -5.00 -15.73 5.77
C TRP A 164 -3.89 -14.72 5.99
N CYS A 165 -3.55 -14.49 7.24
CA CYS A 165 -2.32 -13.79 7.63
C CYS A 165 -1.78 -14.35 8.94
N ASP A 166 -0.49 -14.15 9.16
CA ASP A 166 0.17 -14.48 10.41
C ASP A 166 -0.54 -13.78 11.59
N PRO A 167 -0.70 -14.46 12.75
CA PRO A 167 -1.34 -13.88 13.93
C PRO A 167 -0.74 -12.56 14.41
N GLU A 168 0.54 -12.30 14.16
CA GLU A 168 1.17 -11.01 14.46
C GLU A 168 0.52 -9.84 13.69
N LEU A 169 -0.07 -10.09 12.52
CA LEU A 169 -0.79 -9.08 11.73
C LEU A 169 -2.23 -8.86 12.21
N GLY A 170 -2.68 -9.58 13.23
CA GLY A 170 -4.05 -9.56 13.72
C GLY A 170 -4.99 -10.47 12.91
N LEU A 171 -6.28 -10.19 12.98
CA LEU A 171 -7.29 -10.99 12.29
C LEU A 171 -7.43 -10.53 10.84
N ALA A 172 -7.39 -11.48 9.90
CA ALA A 172 -7.54 -11.19 8.47
C ALA A 172 -8.84 -10.42 8.15
N ALA A 173 -9.93 -10.72 8.86
CA ALA A 173 -11.22 -10.05 8.69
C ALA A 173 -11.24 -8.57 9.09
N HIS A 174 -10.27 -8.09 9.85
CA HIS A 174 -10.17 -6.68 10.23
C HIS A 174 -9.47 -5.83 9.17
N TRP A 175 -8.77 -6.46 8.25
CA TRP A 175 -8.09 -5.77 7.16
C TRP A 175 -9.05 -5.41 6.04
N GLN A 176 -8.99 -4.17 5.61
CA GLN A 176 -9.67 -3.67 4.41
C GLN A 176 -8.63 -3.45 3.32
N LEU A 177 -8.91 -3.93 2.11
CA LEU A 177 -8.07 -3.74 0.94
C LEU A 177 -8.87 -3.02 -0.15
N HIS A 178 -8.27 -1.99 -0.73
CA HIS A 178 -8.73 -1.36 -1.96
C HIS A 178 -7.59 -1.38 -2.97
N GLU A 179 -7.89 -1.77 -4.21
CA GLU A 179 -6.93 -1.80 -5.30
C GLU A 179 -7.52 -1.17 -6.55
N TRP A 180 -6.73 -0.35 -7.26
CA TRP A 180 -7.19 0.34 -8.45
C TRP A 180 -6.04 0.71 -9.39
N TRP A 181 -6.38 1.16 -10.61
CA TRP A 181 -5.46 1.82 -11.50
C TRP A 181 -5.33 3.29 -11.12
N ALA A 182 -4.21 3.68 -10.52
CA ALA A 182 -3.98 5.06 -10.09
C ALA A 182 -3.57 5.97 -11.26
N ALA A 183 -2.90 5.41 -12.25
CA ALA A 183 -2.54 6.06 -13.50
C ALA A 183 -2.37 4.99 -14.60
N PRO A 184 -2.22 5.34 -15.87
CA PRO A 184 -1.83 4.39 -16.91
C PRO A 184 -0.58 3.62 -16.47
N GLU A 185 -0.61 2.31 -16.59
CA GLU A 185 0.46 1.39 -16.18
C GLU A 185 0.83 1.42 -14.67
N CYS A 186 0.08 2.14 -13.80
CA CYS A 186 0.33 2.20 -12.37
C CYS A 186 -0.81 1.61 -11.57
N ARG A 187 -0.55 0.48 -10.91
CA ARG A 187 -1.46 -0.14 -9.92
C ARG A 187 -1.19 0.45 -8.56
N ALA A 188 -2.25 0.66 -7.80
CA ALA A 188 -2.19 1.08 -6.41
C ALA A 188 -2.96 0.11 -5.52
N ALA A 189 -2.53 0.04 -4.28
CA ALA A 189 -3.26 -0.62 -3.20
C ALA A 189 -3.23 0.23 -1.93
N LEU A 190 -4.34 0.21 -1.22
CA LEU A 190 -4.51 0.71 0.14
C LEU A 190 -4.92 -0.45 1.03
N ALA A 191 -4.16 -0.71 2.08
CA ALA A 191 -4.57 -1.59 3.15
C ALA A 191 -4.71 -0.81 4.46
N PHE A 192 -5.78 -1.04 5.20
CA PHE A 192 -5.96 -0.44 6.51
C PHE A 192 -6.76 -1.34 7.45
N TYR A 193 -6.63 -1.08 8.75
CA TYR A 193 -7.48 -1.67 9.79
C TYR A 193 -7.84 -0.61 10.83
N PRO A 194 -9.01 -0.76 11.49
CA PRO A 194 -9.44 0.15 12.53
C PRO A 194 -8.45 0.17 13.70
N LEU A 195 -8.15 1.37 14.21
CA LEU A 195 -7.51 1.49 15.52
C LEU A 195 -8.51 1.05 16.57
N ALA A 196 -8.06 0.28 17.57
CA ALA A 196 -8.89 0.00 18.72
C ALA A 196 -9.33 1.33 19.35
N ALA A 197 -10.62 1.47 19.64
CA ALA A 197 -11.10 2.56 20.48
C ALA A 197 -10.40 2.44 21.84
N GLU A 198 -9.62 3.47 22.20
CA GLU A 198 -9.06 3.59 23.55
C GLU A 198 -10.16 3.90 24.56
#